data_8ff380b7ead7aece898baa0b85b22157
#
_entry.id   8ff380b7ead7aece898baa0b85b22157
#
_cell.length_a   1.000
_cell.length_b   1.000
_cell.length_c   1.000
_cell.angle_alpha   90.00
_cell.angle_beta   90.00
_cell.angle_gamma   90.00
#
_symmetry.space_group_name_H-M   'P 1'
#
loop_
_entity.id
_entity.type
_entity.pdbx_description
1 polymer ?
#
loop_
_entity_poly.entity_id
_entity_poly.type
_entity_poly.pdbx_seq_one_letter_code
_entity_poly.pdbx_strand_id
1 'polypeptide(L)'
;MSIPVELTTLADAVAERTMAPYLLTSDDDGRPHSTAITLRWEGGELVGPCGRSTARNGTARPAVSLLWPPNAPGDYSLIVDADLVVDEVDDARLARLTPTHAILHRPAEVPDPTTDCAHDCKPVL
;
A
#
# COMPACT_ATOMS: atom_id res chain seq x y z
N MET A 1 -16.21 -0.66 -1.35
CA MET A 1 -16.41 -1.89 -0.57
C MET A 1 -15.07 -2.39 -0.06
N SER A 2 -15.02 -2.75 1.20
CA SER A 2 -13.78 -3.21 1.81
C SER A 2 -14.03 -4.51 2.59
N ILE A 3 -13.11 -5.43 2.45
CA ILE A 3 -13.19 -6.73 3.11
C ILE A 3 -11.94 -6.87 3.97
N PRO A 4 -12.08 -7.07 5.29
CA PRO A 4 -10.91 -7.26 6.15
C PRO A 4 -10.09 -8.49 5.75
N VAL A 5 -8.79 -8.38 5.87
CA VAL A 5 -7.87 -9.50 5.66
C VAL A 5 -7.16 -9.77 6.98
N GLU A 6 -7.24 -10.99 7.46
CA GLU A 6 -6.56 -11.36 8.70
C GLU A 6 -5.05 -11.34 8.48
N LEU A 7 -4.33 -10.81 9.46
CA LEU A 7 -2.87 -10.73 9.34
C LEU A 7 -2.23 -12.11 9.24
N THR A 8 -2.85 -13.12 9.82
CA THR A 8 -2.33 -14.49 9.77
C THR A 8 -2.40 -15.09 8.36
N THR A 9 -3.23 -14.53 7.48
CA THR A 9 -3.36 -14.98 6.09
C THR A 9 -2.83 -13.97 5.09
N LEU A 10 -2.23 -12.90 5.58
CA LEU A 10 -1.77 -11.81 4.71
C LEU A 10 -0.72 -12.28 3.70
N ALA A 11 0.17 -13.18 4.11
CA ALA A 11 1.19 -13.67 3.18
C ALA A 11 0.57 -14.33 1.95
N ASP A 12 -0.54 -15.05 2.12
CA ASP A 12 -1.24 -15.66 1.00
C ASP A 12 -1.85 -14.60 0.09
N ALA A 13 -2.45 -13.57 0.69
CA ALA A 13 -3.04 -12.47 -0.08
C ALA A 13 -1.98 -11.73 -0.88
N VAL A 14 -0.81 -11.49 -0.28
CA VAL A 14 0.30 -10.83 -0.98
C VAL A 14 0.81 -11.73 -2.11
N ALA A 15 0.90 -13.04 -1.89
CA ALA A 15 1.40 -13.97 -2.89
C ALA A 15 0.53 -14.03 -4.15
N GLU A 16 -0.74 -13.67 -4.03
CA GLU A 16 -1.64 -13.64 -5.17
C GLU A 16 -1.49 -12.37 -6.02
N ARG A 17 -0.74 -11.40 -5.56
CA ARG A 17 -0.58 -10.14 -6.30
C ARG A 17 0.41 -10.32 -7.43
N THR A 18 0.10 -9.72 -8.57
CA THR A 18 0.92 -9.84 -9.77
C THR A 18 1.83 -8.63 -9.99
N MET A 19 1.60 -7.56 -9.25
CA MET A 19 2.38 -6.33 -9.38
C MET A 19 3.00 -5.97 -8.05
N ALA A 20 4.12 -5.26 -8.11
CA ALA A 20 4.73 -4.74 -6.89
C ALA A 20 3.83 -3.67 -6.27
N PRO A 21 3.88 -3.51 -4.95
CA PRO A 21 3.08 -2.49 -4.29
C PRO A 21 3.70 -1.11 -4.41
N TYR A 22 2.87 -0.13 -4.13
CA TYR A 22 3.32 1.24 -3.86
C TYR A 22 3.37 1.44 -2.36
N LEU A 23 4.43 2.08 -1.90
CA LEU A 23 4.55 2.49 -0.51
C LEU A 23 4.16 3.96 -0.41
N LEU A 24 3.24 4.25 0.49
CA LEU A 24 2.71 5.59 0.69
C LEU A 24 3.20 6.12 2.03
N THR A 25 3.89 7.24 1.97
CA THR A 25 4.42 7.93 3.14
C THR A 25 3.99 9.39 3.09
N SER A 26 4.27 10.15 4.13
CA SER A 26 3.97 11.58 4.17
C SER A 26 5.24 12.37 4.45
N ASP A 27 5.39 13.49 3.77
CA ASP A 27 6.54 14.35 3.99
C ASP A 27 6.25 15.36 5.13
N ASP A 28 7.23 16.22 5.41
CA ASP A 28 7.14 17.17 6.51
C ASP A 28 6.01 18.18 6.35
N ASP A 29 5.59 18.42 5.12
CA ASP A 29 4.48 19.33 4.83
C ASP A 29 3.13 18.61 4.83
N GLY A 30 3.12 17.33 5.14
CA GLY A 30 1.90 16.53 5.10
C GLY A 30 1.52 16.07 3.71
N ARG A 31 2.39 16.26 2.72
CA ARG A 31 2.10 15.83 1.36
C ARG A 31 2.29 14.32 1.24
N PRO A 32 1.32 13.63 0.68
CA PRO A 32 1.49 12.20 0.40
C PRO A 32 2.56 11.96 -0.66
N HIS A 33 3.33 10.92 -0.44
CA HIS A 33 4.39 10.50 -1.35
C HIS A 33 4.21 9.02 -1.62
N SER A 34 4.23 8.61 -2.88
CA SER A 34 4.07 7.21 -3.26
C SER A 34 5.21 6.77 -4.15
N THR A 35 5.70 5.57 -3.91
CA THR A 35 6.79 5.01 -4.70
C THR A 35 6.63 3.50 -4.79
N ALA A 36 6.95 2.93 -5.93
CA ALA A 36 6.95 1.48 -6.09
C ALA A 36 8.09 0.88 -5.27
N ILE A 37 7.84 -0.26 -4.65
CA ILE A 37 8.84 -0.91 -3.82
C ILE A 37 8.76 -2.42 -4.03
N THR A 38 9.90 -3.07 -4.05
CA THR A 38 9.97 -4.53 -4.15
C THR A 38 10.23 -5.09 -2.76
N LEU A 39 9.34 -5.93 -2.29
CA LEU A 39 9.37 -6.44 -0.92
C LEU A 39 9.48 -7.96 -0.89
N ARG A 40 10.06 -8.46 0.19
CA ARG A 40 10.10 -9.87 0.52
C ARG A 40 9.72 -10.05 1.99
N TRP A 41 9.25 -11.22 2.34
CA TRP A 41 8.97 -11.54 3.75
C TRP A 41 10.26 -11.93 4.46
N GLU A 42 10.44 -11.37 5.66
CA GLU A 42 11.45 -11.80 6.63
C GLU A 42 10.77 -11.94 7.97
N GLY A 43 10.47 -13.17 8.36
CA GLY A 43 9.64 -13.35 9.53
C GLY A 43 8.27 -12.74 9.30
N GLY A 44 7.81 -11.94 10.23
CA GLY A 44 6.53 -11.24 10.08
C GLY A 44 6.61 -9.88 9.44
N GLU A 45 7.75 -9.54 8.84
CA GLU A 45 7.97 -8.22 8.24
C GLU A 45 8.12 -8.30 6.74
N LEU A 46 7.71 -7.25 6.05
CA LEU A 46 8.00 -7.06 4.64
C LEU A 46 9.21 -6.14 4.52
N VAL A 47 10.22 -6.57 3.78
CA VAL A 47 11.50 -5.88 3.73
C VAL A 47 11.92 -5.63 2.29
N GLY A 48 12.40 -4.43 2.01
CA GLY A 48 12.92 -4.11 0.69
C GLY A 48 13.71 -2.81 0.67
N PRO A 49 14.49 -2.60 -0.38
CA PRO A 49 15.29 -1.38 -0.48
C PRO A 49 14.40 -0.16 -0.69
N CYS A 50 14.78 0.95 -0.13
CA CYS A 50 14.05 2.20 -0.31
C CYS A 50 15.00 3.36 -0.58
N GLY A 51 14.45 4.41 -1.15
CA GLY A 51 15.21 5.61 -1.45
C GLY A 51 15.28 6.57 -0.28
N ARG A 52 15.97 7.68 -0.51
CA ARG A 52 16.23 8.67 0.53
C ARG A 52 14.96 9.34 1.04
N SER A 53 14.07 9.73 0.14
CA SER A 53 12.82 10.41 0.54
C SER A 53 11.92 9.50 1.34
N THR A 54 11.79 8.25 0.94
CA THR A 54 11.00 7.25 1.66
C THR A 54 11.59 7.04 3.06
N ALA A 55 12.92 6.92 3.14
CA ALA A 55 13.58 6.72 4.43
C ALA A 55 13.36 7.90 5.36
N ARG A 56 13.48 9.11 4.85
CA ARG A 56 13.26 10.32 5.64
C ARG A 56 11.82 10.41 6.12
N ASN A 57 10.87 10.20 5.22
CA ASN A 57 9.45 10.28 5.55
C ASN A 57 9.05 9.22 6.58
N GLY A 58 9.49 7.99 6.35
CA GLY A 58 9.13 6.88 7.23
C GLY A 58 9.77 6.95 8.60
N THR A 59 10.98 7.49 8.68
CA THR A 59 11.63 7.67 9.97
C THR A 59 10.90 8.72 10.82
N ALA A 60 10.45 9.80 10.19
CA ALA A 60 9.72 10.84 10.89
C ALA A 60 8.27 10.46 11.18
N ARG A 61 7.65 9.71 10.29
CA ARG A 61 6.23 9.33 10.38
C ARG A 61 6.11 7.86 10.01
N PRO A 62 6.28 6.95 10.97
CA PRO A 62 6.36 5.51 10.69
C PRO A 62 5.05 4.84 10.30
N ALA A 63 3.92 5.48 10.54
CA ALA A 63 2.64 4.93 10.10
C ALA A 63 2.49 5.14 8.59
N VAL A 64 2.52 4.06 7.84
CA VAL A 64 2.52 4.09 6.37
C VAL A 64 1.51 3.09 5.83
N SER A 65 1.32 3.12 4.51
CA SER A 65 0.45 2.14 3.84
C SER A 65 1.14 1.57 2.62
N LEU A 66 0.81 0.33 2.33
CA LEU A 66 1.19 -0.34 1.09
C LEU A 66 -0.06 -0.57 0.27
N LEU A 67 0.02 -0.33 -1.03
CA LEU A 67 -1.09 -0.54 -1.94
C LEU A 67 -0.64 -1.44 -3.08
N TRP A 68 -1.22 -2.64 -3.15
CA TRP A 68 -1.07 -3.52 -4.31
C TRP A 68 -2.23 -3.24 -5.24
N PRO A 69 -1.96 -2.83 -6.48
CA PRO A 69 -3.03 -2.61 -7.45
C PRO A 69 -3.83 -3.88 -7.73
N PRO A 70 -5.04 -3.75 -8.26
CA PRO A 70 -5.80 -4.93 -8.69
C PRO A 70 -5.03 -5.69 -9.75
N ASN A 71 -5.15 -7.03 -9.73
CA ASN A 71 -4.49 -7.84 -10.74
C ASN A 71 -5.09 -7.64 -12.13
N ALA A 72 -6.34 -7.24 -12.18
CA ALA A 72 -7.05 -6.95 -13.42
C ALA A 72 -8.13 -5.90 -13.13
N PRO A 73 -8.63 -5.20 -14.16
CA PRO A 73 -9.71 -4.24 -13.95
C PRO A 73 -10.91 -4.91 -13.28
N GLY A 74 -11.44 -4.26 -12.27
CA GLY A 74 -12.58 -4.76 -11.51
C GLY A 74 -12.23 -5.66 -10.33
N ASP A 75 -10.98 -6.08 -10.22
CA ASP A 75 -10.54 -6.86 -9.08
C ASP A 75 -10.27 -5.97 -7.86
N TYR A 76 -9.97 -6.60 -6.74
CA TYR A 76 -9.67 -5.88 -5.52
C TYR A 76 -8.22 -5.41 -5.50
N SER A 77 -8.01 -4.21 -4.96
CA SER A 77 -6.69 -3.78 -4.48
C SER A 77 -6.47 -4.38 -3.09
N LEU A 78 -5.22 -4.59 -2.74
CA LEU A 78 -4.86 -4.97 -1.37
C LEU A 78 -4.19 -3.76 -0.72
N ILE A 79 -4.74 -3.29 0.39
CA ILE A 79 -4.19 -2.16 1.13
C ILE A 79 -3.77 -2.65 2.51
N VAL A 80 -2.52 -2.39 2.86
CA VAL A 80 -1.94 -2.83 4.12
C VAL A 80 -1.38 -1.64 4.86
N ASP A 81 -1.91 -1.38 6.05
CA ASP A 81 -1.30 -0.40 6.95
C ASP A 81 -0.16 -1.07 7.68
N ALA A 82 0.92 -0.36 7.86
CA ALA A 82 2.13 -0.91 8.47
C ALA A 82 2.90 0.16 9.23
N ASP A 83 3.73 -0.31 10.14
CA ASP A 83 4.72 0.54 10.79
C ASP A 83 6.06 0.29 10.13
N LEU A 84 6.75 1.38 9.81
CA LEU A 84 7.99 1.33 9.06
C LEU A 84 9.17 1.65 9.96
N VAL A 85 10.22 0.86 9.82
CA VAL A 85 11.53 1.14 10.40
C VAL A 85 12.54 1.07 9.25
N VAL A 86 13.49 1.98 9.23
CA VAL A 86 14.51 2.00 8.21
C VAL A 86 15.83 1.51 8.81
N ASP A 87 16.41 0.50 8.19
CA ASP A 87 17.74 0.01 8.53
C ASP A 87 18.73 0.48 7.47
N GLU A 88 19.88 0.91 7.91
CA GLU A 88 20.97 1.22 6.98
C GLU A 88 22.01 0.13 7.11
N VAL A 89 22.28 -0.54 6.00
CA VAL A 89 23.24 -1.63 5.94
C VAL A 89 24.13 -1.41 4.73
N ASP A 90 25.42 -1.22 4.96
CA ASP A 90 26.42 -1.07 3.87
C ASP A 90 26.00 -0.03 2.82
N ASP A 91 25.62 1.14 3.25
CA ASP A 91 25.18 2.26 2.41
C ASP A 91 23.81 2.02 1.74
N ALA A 92 23.19 0.89 1.98
CA ALA A 92 21.84 0.63 1.49
C ALA A 92 20.83 0.96 2.58
N ARG A 93 19.64 1.40 2.16
CA ARG A 93 18.54 1.63 3.06
C ARG A 93 17.49 0.56 2.84
N LEU A 94 17.13 -0.13 3.91
CA LEU A 94 16.08 -1.13 3.87
C LEU A 94 14.89 -0.66 4.67
N ALA A 95 13.73 -0.68 4.03
CA ALA A 95 12.47 -0.47 4.73
C ALA A 95 12.04 -1.80 5.32
N ARG A 96 11.72 -1.80 6.61
CA ARG A 96 11.12 -2.93 7.29
C ARG A 96 9.73 -2.53 7.71
N LEU A 97 8.74 -3.28 7.24
CA LEU A 97 7.35 -2.92 7.44
C LEU A 97 6.65 -4.03 8.21
N THR A 98 6.08 -3.67 9.35
CA THR A 98 5.30 -4.59 10.16
C THR A 98 3.82 -4.30 9.90
N PRO A 99 3.10 -5.20 9.24
CA PRO A 99 1.68 -4.99 8.97
C PRO A 99 0.87 -4.89 10.24
N THR A 100 -0.06 -3.94 10.28
CA THR A 100 -0.95 -3.74 11.42
C THR A 100 -2.41 -3.94 11.06
N HIS A 101 -2.77 -3.74 9.78
CA HIS A 101 -4.15 -3.87 9.33
C HIS A 101 -4.14 -4.09 7.81
N ALA A 102 -5.06 -4.88 7.31
CA ALA A 102 -5.13 -5.14 5.88
C ALA A 102 -6.58 -5.28 5.42
N ILE A 103 -6.85 -4.77 4.22
CA ILE A 103 -8.15 -4.89 3.58
C ILE A 103 -7.98 -5.17 2.10
N LEU A 104 -8.97 -5.82 1.53
CA LEU A 104 -9.20 -5.82 0.09
C LEU A 104 -10.21 -4.74 -0.20
N HIS A 105 -9.94 -3.95 -1.20
CA HIS A 105 -10.79 -2.80 -1.53
C HIS A 105 -11.07 -2.72 -3.02
N ARG A 106 -12.31 -2.41 -3.36
CA ARG A 106 -12.67 -1.96 -4.71
C ARG A 106 -13.86 -1.02 -4.61
N PRO A 107 -14.07 -0.16 -5.60
CA PRO A 107 -15.22 0.73 -5.59
C PRO A 107 -16.51 -0.07 -5.54
N ALA A 108 -17.54 0.52 -4.95
CA ALA A 108 -18.86 -0.07 -4.94
C ALA A 108 -19.32 -0.26 -6.38
N GLU A 109 -19.87 -1.44 -6.64
CA GLU A 109 -20.14 -1.82 -8.00
C GLU A 109 -21.35 -1.18 -8.62
N VAL A 110 -22.31 -0.82 -7.87
CA VAL A 110 -23.55 -0.43 -8.46
C VAL A 110 -23.75 1.02 -8.39
N PRO A 111 -23.57 1.67 -9.50
CA PRO A 111 -23.97 3.03 -9.55
C PRO A 111 -25.46 3.05 -9.49
N ASP A 112 -25.97 3.92 -8.70
CA ASP A 112 -27.37 4.23 -8.72
C ASP A 112 -27.64 4.98 -10.01
N PRO A 113 -28.47 4.47 -10.89
CA PRO A 113 -28.71 5.15 -12.16
C PRO A 113 -29.39 6.50 -12.01
N THR A 114 -29.89 6.80 -10.84
CA THR A 114 -30.48 8.09 -10.59
C THR A 114 -29.49 9.11 -10.08
N THR A 115 -28.25 8.72 -9.81
CA THR A 115 -27.24 9.66 -9.38
C THR A 115 -26.31 9.93 -10.52
N ASP A 116 -25.89 11.16 -10.59
CA ASP A 116 -24.95 11.53 -11.62
C ASP A 116 -23.54 11.18 -11.24
N CYS A 117 -23.31 10.82 -10.02
CA CYS A 117 -21.98 10.52 -9.57
C CYS A 117 -21.32 9.43 -10.38
N ALA A 118 -22.09 8.42 -10.74
CA ALA A 118 -21.56 7.35 -11.55
C ALA A 118 -21.07 7.84 -12.90
N HIS A 119 -21.67 8.90 -13.38
CA HIS A 119 -21.30 9.44 -14.67
C HIS A 119 -20.30 10.57 -14.55
N ASP A 120 -20.47 11.36 -13.54
CA ASP A 120 -19.63 12.51 -13.34
C ASP A 120 -18.28 12.16 -12.82
N CYS A 121 -18.18 11.02 -12.23
CA CYS A 121 -16.91 10.57 -11.77
C CYS A 121 -16.01 10.11 -12.87
N LYS A 122 -16.55 10.13 -14.07
CA LYS A 122 -15.69 9.85 -15.12
C LYS A 122 -14.83 11.00 -15.34
N PRO A 123 -13.94 10.81 -15.87
CA PRO A 123 -12.89 11.58 -15.95
C PRO A 123 -12.97 12.88 -16.29
N VAL A 124 -12.46 13.39 -15.85
CA VAL A 124 -12.29 14.37 -15.97
C VAL A 124 -11.35 14.75 -16.67
N LEU A 125 -11.22 14.90 -17.11
CA LEU A 125 -10.31 15.21 -17.76
C LEU A 125 -10.09 15.58 -18.22
#